data_ef3529042c6371f2f679a2ddcec30d33
#
_entry.id   ef3529042c6371f2f679a2ddcec30d33
#
_cell.length_a   1.000
_cell.length_b   1.000
_cell.length_c   1.000
_cell.angle_alpha   90.00
_cell.angle_beta   90.00
_cell.angle_gamma   90.00
#
_symmetry.space_group_name_H-M   'P 1'
#
loop_
_entity.id
_entity.type
_entity.pdbx_description
1 polymer ?
#
loop_
_entity_poly.entity_id
_entity_poly.type
_entity_poly.pdbx_seq_one_letter_code
_entity_poly.pdbx_strand_id
1 'polypeptide(L)'
;MSETMLEIKDVHKAFNPGTINEKIALDGVNLTLEKGDFVTVIGGNGAGKSTMLNAIAGVWPIDSGSIRIGDTNVTGLPAFKRAALIGRVFQDPMTGTAATMQIEENMALALRRGKPRSPFKPGVTHKERESFREKLKILDLGLEDRLTAKVGLLSGGQRQALTLLMATLQMPKILLLDEHTAALDPKTAEKVLAATEKVVSKDNLTTLMITHNMKDAIAHGNRLIMMNEGKVILDIRGEEKAKLTVEDLLHKFSSVSGEEFASDKVLLS
;
A
#
# COMPACT_ATOMS: atom_id res chain seq x y z
N MET A 1 8.65 -24.75 -2.21
CA MET A 1 7.29 -24.15 -2.15
C MET A 1 7.48 -22.70 -1.73
N SER A 2 6.88 -21.75 -2.45
CA SER A 2 6.92 -20.33 -2.07
C SER A 2 6.13 -20.10 -0.78
N GLU A 3 6.59 -19.17 0.05
CA GLU A 3 5.95 -18.83 1.33
C GLU A 3 4.76 -17.89 1.05
N THR A 4 3.54 -18.25 1.45
CA THR A 4 2.35 -17.40 1.32
C THR A 4 2.39 -16.28 2.36
N MET A 5 2.37 -15.02 1.91
CA MET A 5 2.42 -13.85 2.76
C MET A 5 1.05 -13.19 2.98
N LEU A 6 0.16 -13.27 2.00
CA LEU A 6 -1.25 -12.85 2.13
C LEU A 6 -2.14 -13.91 1.49
N GLU A 7 -3.20 -14.28 2.18
CA GLU A 7 -4.26 -15.13 1.64
C GLU A 7 -5.62 -14.50 1.97
N ILE A 8 -6.40 -14.19 0.95
CA ILE A 8 -7.78 -13.73 1.02
C ILE A 8 -8.64 -14.83 0.40
N LYS A 9 -9.61 -15.36 1.16
CA LYS A 9 -10.50 -16.44 0.71
C LYS A 9 -11.94 -16.03 0.85
N ASP A 10 -12.64 -15.99 -0.27
CA ASP A 10 -14.08 -15.76 -0.38
C ASP A 10 -14.57 -14.58 0.47
N VAL A 11 -13.87 -13.44 0.34
CA VAL A 11 -14.13 -12.27 1.18
C VAL A 11 -15.26 -11.43 0.60
N HIS A 12 -16.28 -11.20 1.43
CA HIS A 12 -17.44 -10.36 1.14
C HIS A 12 -17.49 -9.16 2.08
N LYS A 13 -17.93 -8.02 1.53
CA LYS A 13 -18.19 -6.78 2.27
C LYS A 13 -19.28 -5.96 1.61
N ALA A 14 -20.36 -5.72 2.35
CA ALA A 14 -21.39 -4.76 1.98
C ALA A 14 -21.40 -3.57 2.96
N PHE A 15 -21.72 -2.42 2.46
CA PHE A 15 -22.01 -1.22 3.24
C PHE A 15 -23.53 -0.98 3.25
N ASN A 16 -24.08 -0.58 4.39
CA ASN A 16 -25.50 -0.30 4.60
C ASN A 16 -26.44 -1.45 4.17
N PRO A 17 -26.17 -2.70 4.58
CA PRO A 17 -26.96 -3.86 4.12
C PRO A 17 -28.44 -3.70 4.50
N GLY A 18 -29.33 -4.13 3.59
CA GLY A 18 -30.76 -4.06 3.77
C GLY A 18 -31.39 -2.67 3.65
N THR A 19 -30.65 -1.68 3.18
CA THR A 19 -31.14 -0.32 2.91
C THR A 19 -31.10 0.02 1.44
N ILE A 20 -31.78 1.11 1.04
CA ILE A 20 -31.72 1.63 -0.35
C ILE A 20 -30.32 2.09 -0.79
N ASN A 21 -29.40 2.27 0.19
CA ASN A 21 -28.01 2.67 -0.04
C ASN A 21 -27.06 1.48 0.14
N GLU A 22 -27.55 0.25 0.05
CA GLU A 22 -26.71 -0.94 0.11
C GLU A 22 -25.73 -0.93 -1.07
N LYS A 23 -24.46 -1.15 -0.75
CA LYS A 23 -23.39 -1.28 -1.73
C LYS A 23 -22.52 -2.48 -1.41
N ILE A 24 -22.55 -3.48 -2.29
CA ILE A 24 -21.62 -4.60 -2.23
C ILE A 24 -20.26 -4.05 -2.73
N ALA A 25 -19.27 -4.03 -1.84
CA ALA A 25 -17.96 -3.47 -2.10
C ALA A 25 -16.88 -4.54 -2.34
N LEU A 26 -17.08 -5.76 -1.78
CA LEU A 26 -16.30 -6.96 -2.09
C LEU A 26 -17.28 -8.11 -2.25
N ASP A 27 -17.14 -8.87 -3.33
CA ASP A 27 -18.04 -9.96 -3.71
C ASP A 27 -17.25 -11.23 -4.04
N GLY A 28 -16.92 -12.01 -3.00
CA GLY A 28 -16.20 -13.27 -3.15
C GLY A 28 -14.73 -13.08 -3.57
N VAL A 29 -14.03 -12.09 -3.02
CA VAL A 29 -12.64 -11.81 -3.37
C VAL A 29 -11.74 -12.96 -2.93
N ASN A 30 -10.98 -13.50 -3.89
CA ASN A 30 -9.92 -14.48 -3.67
C ASN A 30 -8.59 -13.91 -4.19
N LEU A 31 -7.57 -13.85 -3.33
CA LEU A 31 -6.23 -13.36 -3.70
C LEU A 31 -5.18 -13.99 -2.80
N THR A 32 -4.11 -14.51 -3.41
CA THR A 32 -2.93 -15.02 -2.70
C THR A 32 -1.69 -14.29 -3.18
N LEU A 33 -0.89 -13.75 -2.24
CA LEU A 33 0.43 -13.18 -2.51
C LEU A 33 1.50 -14.07 -1.89
N GLU A 34 2.53 -14.35 -2.69
CA GLU A 34 3.71 -15.06 -2.25
C GLU A 34 4.78 -14.06 -1.77
N LYS A 35 5.77 -14.56 -1.05
CA LYS A 35 6.88 -13.75 -0.56
C LYS A 35 7.64 -13.08 -1.72
N GLY A 36 7.79 -11.77 -1.63
CA GLY A 36 8.43 -10.97 -2.66
C GLY A 36 7.51 -10.58 -3.83
N ASP A 37 6.23 -10.98 -3.83
CA ASP A 37 5.28 -10.44 -4.79
C ASP A 37 5.15 -8.93 -4.62
N PHE A 38 5.34 -8.19 -5.70
CA PHE A 38 4.97 -6.79 -5.79
C PHE A 38 3.80 -6.67 -6.77
N VAL A 39 2.60 -6.59 -6.21
CA VAL A 39 1.33 -6.60 -6.95
C VAL A 39 0.80 -5.19 -7.10
N THR A 40 0.56 -4.77 -8.33
CA THR A 40 -0.18 -3.54 -8.63
C THR A 40 -1.67 -3.84 -8.80
N VAL A 41 -2.52 -2.98 -8.24
CA VAL A 41 -3.99 -3.12 -8.26
C VAL A 41 -4.59 -1.92 -8.95
N ILE A 42 -5.33 -2.17 -10.02
CA ILE A 42 -6.07 -1.15 -10.78
C ILE A 42 -7.56 -1.46 -10.83
N GLY A 43 -8.35 -0.52 -11.32
CA GLY A 43 -9.80 -0.64 -11.49
C GLY A 43 -10.49 0.72 -11.34
N GLY A 44 -11.71 0.83 -11.81
CA GLY A 44 -12.51 2.05 -11.74
C GLY A 44 -12.82 2.53 -10.31
N ASN A 45 -13.42 3.72 -10.22
CA ASN A 45 -13.92 4.22 -8.94
C ASN A 45 -15.04 3.32 -8.43
N GLY A 46 -14.95 2.91 -7.15
CA GLY A 46 -15.92 2.00 -6.58
C GLY A 46 -15.69 0.51 -6.87
N ALA A 47 -14.64 0.13 -7.59
CA ALA A 47 -14.30 -1.26 -7.91
C ALA A 47 -13.94 -2.13 -6.68
N GLY A 48 -13.82 -1.54 -5.48
CA GLY A 48 -13.53 -2.27 -4.24
C GLY A 48 -12.07 -2.23 -3.80
N LYS A 49 -11.15 -1.59 -4.55
CA LYS A 49 -9.70 -1.54 -4.26
C LYS A 49 -9.37 -1.10 -2.84
N SER A 50 -9.79 0.11 -2.47
CA SER A 50 -9.53 0.65 -1.11
C SER A 50 -10.31 -0.11 -0.04
N THR A 51 -11.47 -0.69 -0.38
CA THR A 51 -12.22 -1.58 0.54
C THR A 51 -11.42 -2.83 0.84
N MET A 52 -10.84 -3.48 -0.17
CA MET A 52 -9.96 -4.64 0.00
C MET A 52 -8.74 -4.29 0.87
N LEU A 53 -8.07 -3.18 0.59
CA LEU A 53 -6.92 -2.72 1.39
C LEU A 53 -7.30 -2.47 2.85
N ASN A 54 -8.44 -1.81 3.10
CA ASN A 54 -8.95 -1.54 4.44
C ASN A 54 -9.40 -2.82 5.16
N ALA A 55 -9.94 -3.81 4.44
CA ALA A 55 -10.28 -5.12 4.99
C ALA A 55 -9.00 -5.87 5.42
N ILE A 56 -7.94 -5.87 4.61
CA ILE A 56 -6.63 -6.45 4.96
C ILE A 56 -6.05 -5.74 6.20
N ALA A 57 -6.11 -4.41 6.23
CA ALA A 57 -5.60 -3.60 7.33
C ALA A 57 -6.44 -3.73 8.63
N GLY A 58 -7.65 -4.28 8.55
CA GLY A 58 -8.55 -4.41 9.69
C GLY A 58 -9.24 -3.12 10.11
N VAL A 59 -9.30 -2.13 9.20
CA VAL A 59 -10.06 -0.89 9.39
C VAL A 59 -11.55 -1.16 9.26
N TRP A 60 -11.93 -1.96 8.27
CA TRP A 60 -13.29 -2.42 8.09
C TRP A 60 -13.39 -3.92 8.31
N PRO A 61 -14.31 -4.40 9.14
CA PRO A 61 -14.59 -5.83 9.28
C PRO A 61 -15.19 -6.36 7.96
N ILE A 62 -14.82 -7.58 7.59
CA ILE A 62 -15.46 -8.32 6.51
C ILE A 62 -16.75 -8.98 7.01
N ASP A 63 -17.69 -9.24 6.11
CA ASP A 63 -18.97 -9.85 6.45
C ASP A 63 -18.88 -11.38 6.41
N SER A 64 -18.09 -11.94 5.47
CA SER A 64 -17.76 -13.38 5.39
C SER A 64 -16.40 -13.60 4.74
N GLY A 65 -15.92 -14.84 4.76
CA GLY A 65 -14.62 -15.23 4.23
C GLY A 65 -13.51 -15.18 5.28
N SER A 66 -12.25 -15.20 4.82
CA SER A 66 -11.09 -15.15 5.73
C SER A 66 -9.90 -14.41 5.13
N ILE A 67 -9.08 -13.83 6.01
CA ILE A 67 -7.82 -13.15 5.66
C ILE A 67 -6.71 -13.68 6.57
N ARG A 68 -5.59 -14.12 5.94
CA ARG A 68 -4.38 -14.56 6.63
C ARG A 68 -3.17 -13.74 6.17
N ILE A 69 -2.27 -13.42 7.09
CA ILE A 69 -0.99 -12.76 6.81
C ILE A 69 0.12 -13.65 7.36
N GLY A 70 0.87 -14.28 6.47
CA GLY A 70 1.74 -15.39 6.81
C GLY A 70 0.93 -16.49 7.54
N ASP A 71 1.45 -16.97 8.67
CA ASP A 71 0.79 -18.03 9.45
C ASP A 71 -0.36 -17.52 10.33
N THR A 72 -0.60 -16.20 10.37
CA THR A 72 -1.57 -15.58 11.26
C THR A 72 -2.91 -15.37 10.58
N ASN A 73 -3.98 -15.97 11.10
CA ASN A 73 -5.35 -15.60 10.71
C ASN A 73 -5.69 -14.26 11.38
N VAL A 74 -5.92 -13.25 10.54
CA VAL A 74 -6.22 -11.87 11.00
C VAL A 74 -7.68 -11.48 10.86
N THR A 75 -8.55 -12.35 10.37
CA THR A 75 -9.95 -12.07 10.02
C THR A 75 -10.67 -11.27 11.11
N GLY A 76 -10.64 -11.74 12.36
CA GLY A 76 -11.29 -11.08 13.51
C GLY A 76 -10.40 -10.11 14.29
N LEU A 77 -9.15 -9.86 13.84
CA LEU A 77 -8.23 -9.00 14.57
C LEU A 77 -8.45 -7.52 14.23
N PRO A 78 -8.52 -6.63 15.24
CA PRO A 78 -8.60 -5.19 14.99
C PRO A 78 -7.30 -4.65 14.39
N ALA A 79 -7.38 -3.48 13.72
CA ALA A 79 -6.27 -2.86 12.99
C ALA A 79 -4.98 -2.72 13.83
N PHE A 80 -5.08 -2.33 15.10
CA PHE A 80 -3.89 -2.15 15.96
C PHE A 80 -3.12 -3.46 16.22
N LYS A 81 -3.79 -4.62 16.22
CA LYS A 81 -3.13 -5.93 16.34
C LYS A 81 -2.48 -6.35 15.01
N ARG A 82 -3.07 -5.99 13.88
CA ARG A 82 -2.50 -6.24 12.55
C ARG A 82 -1.32 -5.31 12.24
N ALA A 83 -1.23 -4.16 12.90
CA ALA A 83 -0.18 -3.16 12.67
C ALA A 83 1.25 -3.67 12.87
N ALA A 84 1.45 -4.76 13.62
CA ALA A 84 2.75 -5.42 13.74
C ALA A 84 3.16 -6.19 12.46
N LEU A 85 2.19 -6.62 11.65
CA LEU A 85 2.38 -7.43 10.44
C LEU A 85 2.36 -6.58 9.16
N ILE A 86 1.76 -5.38 9.21
CA ILE A 86 1.44 -4.55 8.06
C ILE A 86 2.18 -3.24 8.12
N GLY A 87 2.90 -2.89 7.04
CA GLY A 87 3.28 -1.51 6.72
C GLY A 87 2.18 -0.88 5.88
N ARG A 88 1.80 0.37 6.14
CA ARG A 88 0.81 1.07 5.33
C ARG A 88 1.25 2.49 5.00
N VAL A 89 1.08 2.85 3.73
CA VAL A 89 1.25 4.21 3.22
C VAL A 89 -0.09 4.68 2.65
N PHE A 90 -0.52 5.86 3.04
CA PHE A 90 -1.81 6.42 2.67
C PHE A 90 -1.67 7.34 1.46
N GLN A 91 -2.77 7.62 0.79
CA GLN A 91 -2.86 8.58 -0.32
C GLN A 91 -2.47 9.99 0.14
N ASP A 92 -2.99 10.44 1.28
CA ASP A 92 -2.61 11.72 1.87
C ASP A 92 -1.33 11.59 2.70
N PRO A 93 -0.22 12.27 2.31
CA PRO A 93 1.04 12.25 3.03
C PRO A 93 0.93 12.78 4.48
N MET A 94 -0.12 13.54 4.79
CA MET A 94 -0.35 14.09 6.14
C MET A 94 -0.79 13.00 7.12
N THR A 95 -1.47 11.97 6.64
CA THR A 95 -2.09 10.95 7.50
C THR A 95 -1.07 10.05 8.19
N GLY A 96 0.09 9.83 7.59
CA GLY A 96 1.12 8.91 8.11
C GLY A 96 2.12 9.55 9.08
N THR A 97 2.03 10.87 9.35
CA THR A 97 3.07 11.62 10.08
C THR A 97 2.51 12.61 11.11
N ALA A 98 3.28 12.87 12.15
CA ALA A 98 3.03 13.96 13.10
C ALA A 98 3.80 15.23 12.65
N ALA A 99 3.09 16.17 11.99
CA ALA A 99 3.69 17.34 11.34
C ALA A 99 4.49 18.24 12.28
N THR A 100 4.09 18.33 13.55
CA THR A 100 4.74 19.17 14.58
C THR A 100 5.99 18.53 15.17
N MET A 101 6.19 17.23 14.98
CA MET A 101 7.33 16.47 15.47
C MET A 101 8.47 16.46 14.44
N GLN A 102 9.69 16.22 14.91
CA GLN A 102 10.89 16.08 14.09
C GLN A 102 10.86 14.77 13.28
N ILE A 103 11.67 14.70 12.22
CA ILE A 103 11.83 13.49 11.40
C ILE A 103 12.25 12.31 12.29
N GLU A 104 13.29 12.47 13.11
CA GLU A 104 13.77 11.40 13.99
C GLU A 104 12.73 10.94 15.02
N GLU A 105 11.88 11.84 15.51
CA GLU A 105 10.81 11.49 16.44
C GLU A 105 9.71 10.67 15.75
N ASN A 106 9.30 11.06 14.54
CA ASN A 106 8.37 10.29 13.72
C ASN A 106 8.91 8.88 13.43
N MET A 107 10.18 8.78 13.01
CA MET A 107 10.84 7.49 12.78
C MET A 107 10.94 6.64 14.05
N ALA A 108 11.22 7.26 15.19
CA ALA A 108 11.28 6.57 16.48
C ALA A 108 9.91 6.02 16.91
N LEU A 109 8.82 6.75 16.66
CA LEU A 109 7.46 6.25 16.89
C LEU A 109 7.15 5.06 15.98
N ALA A 110 7.48 5.15 14.69
CA ALA A 110 7.28 4.07 13.74
C ALA A 110 8.09 2.80 14.13
N LEU A 111 9.35 2.98 14.56
CA LEU A 111 10.21 1.87 15.01
C LEU A 111 9.67 1.17 16.27
N ARG A 112 8.84 1.83 17.06
CA ARG A 112 8.27 1.30 18.30
C ARG A 112 6.84 0.82 18.16
N ARG A 113 6.28 0.86 16.97
CA ARG A 113 4.90 0.42 16.70
C ARG A 113 4.68 -1.00 17.22
N GLY A 114 3.64 -1.19 18.05
CA GLY A 114 3.30 -2.50 18.62
C GLY A 114 4.25 -3.01 19.72
N LYS A 115 5.24 -2.21 20.16
CA LYS A 115 6.19 -2.60 21.23
C LYS A 115 5.90 -1.83 22.51
N PRO A 116 6.06 -2.47 23.70
CA PRO A 116 5.94 -1.76 24.96
C PRO A 116 7.04 -0.71 25.09
N ARG A 117 6.71 0.46 25.66
CA ARG A 117 7.65 1.55 25.88
C ARG A 117 8.07 1.60 27.34
N SER A 118 9.39 1.71 27.56
CA SER A 118 9.92 2.02 28.88
C SER A 118 9.89 3.55 29.10
N PRO A 119 9.32 4.05 30.22
CA PRO A 119 9.26 5.48 30.52
C PRO A 119 10.66 6.09 30.81
N PHE A 120 11.65 5.25 31.11
CA PHE A 120 13.01 5.69 31.48
C PHE A 120 13.99 5.76 30.31
N LYS A 121 13.55 5.43 29.07
CA LYS A 121 14.42 5.51 27.89
C LYS A 121 14.21 6.81 27.15
N PRO A 122 15.30 7.43 26.62
CA PRO A 122 15.22 8.61 25.75
C PRO A 122 14.25 8.39 24.57
N GLY A 123 13.62 9.45 24.11
CA GLY A 123 12.74 9.41 22.95
C GLY A 123 13.45 8.92 21.68
N VAL A 124 14.67 9.41 21.45
CA VAL A 124 15.58 8.99 20.37
C VAL A 124 16.97 8.82 20.97
N THR A 125 17.61 7.68 20.74
CA THR A 125 18.99 7.41 21.17
C THR A 125 19.97 7.81 20.06
N HIS A 126 21.25 8.02 20.41
CA HIS A 126 22.31 8.32 19.43
C HIS A 126 22.42 7.20 18.37
N LYS A 127 22.37 5.94 18.80
CA LYS A 127 22.41 4.77 17.89
C LYS A 127 21.22 4.74 16.92
N GLU A 128 20.03 5.10 17.39
CA GLU A 128 18.84 5.20 16.51
C GLU A 128 19.00 6.33 15.51
N ARG A 129 19.53 7.48 15.92
CA ARG A 129 19.77 8.64 15.03
C ARG A 129 20.73 8.27 13.89
N GLU A 130 21.85 7.60 14.19
CA GLU A 130 22.75 7.10 13.16
C GLU A 130 22.07 6.10 12.21
N SER A 131 21.32 5.14 12.76
CA SER A 131 20.55 4.18 11.96
C SER A 131 19.50 4.87 11.07
N PHE A 132 18.82 5.91 11.58
CA PHE A 132 17.84 6.67 10.80
C PHE A 132 18.52 7.44 9.66
N ARG A 133 19.69 8.04 9.92
CA ARG A 133 20.47 8.73 8.89
C ARG A 133 20.81 7.78 7.73
N GLU A 134 21.35 6.60 8.03
CA GLU A 134 21.69 5.61 7.01
C GLU A 134 20.47 5.13 6.21
N LYS A 135 19.34 4.96 6.87
CA LYS A 135 18.10 4.55 6.18
C LYS A 135 17.54 5.66 5.29
N LEU A 136 17.62 6.92 5.70
CA LEU A 136 17.14 8.06 4.93
C LEU A 136 17.94 8.30 3.64
N LYS A 137 19.24 7.96 3.60
CA LYS A 137 20.07 8.02 2.38
C LYS A 137 19.48 7.23 1.20
N ILE A 138 18.74 6.15 1.48
CA ILE A 138 18.11 5.31 0.43
C ILE A 138 17.12 6.12 -0.39
N LEU A 139 16.47 7.12 0.23
CA LEU A 139 15.46 7.95 -0.41
C LEU A 139 16.05 8.97 -1.38
N ASP A 140 17.33 9.34 -1.21
CA ASP A 140 18.04 10.33 -2.05
C ASP A 140 17.30 11.69 -2.13
N LEU A 141 16.83 12.18 -0.95
CA LEU A 141 16.04 13.40 -0.82
C LEU A 141 16.65 14.43 0.15
N GLY A 142 17.88 14.20 0.64
CA GLY A 142 18.58 15.07 1.59
C GLY A 142 17.94 15.11 2.98
N LEU A 143 17.16 14.09 3.34
CA LEU A 143 16.51 14.01 4.65
C LEU A 143 17.45 13.53 5.75
N GLU A 144 18.51 12.83 5.39
CA GLU A 144 19.56 12.33 6.31
C GLU A 144 20.27 13.44 7.08
N ASP A 145 20.35 14.65 6.51
CA ASP A 145 20.98 15.82 7.13
C ASP A 145 19.97 16.71 7.90
N ARG A 146 18.69 16.34 7.86
CA ARG A 146 17.58 17.14 8.40
C ARG A 146 16.80 16.44 9.51
N LEU A 147 17.39 15.49 10.23
CA LEU A 147 16.73 14.66 11.25
C LEU A 147 15.94 15.45 12.30
N THR A 148 16.42 16.63 12.68
CA THR A 148 15.78 17.52 13.66
C THR A 148 14.79 18.51 13.05
N ALA A 149 14.61 18.52 11.72
CA ALA A 149 13.60 19.34 11.07
C ALA A 149 12.19 18.80 11.36
N LYS A 150 11.23 19.70 11.53
CA LYS A 150 9.82 19.30 11.69
C LYS A 150 9.29 18.75 10.37
N VAL A 151 8.55 17.63 10.45
CA VAL A 151 7.96 16.98 9.28
C VAL A 151 7.00 17.90 8.52
N GLY A 152 6.33 18.83 9.21
CA GLY A 152 5.48 19.84 8.60
C GLY A 152 6.19 20.77 7.59
N LEU A 153 7.53 20.87 7.63
CA LEU A 153 8.33 21.66 6.70
C LEU A 153 8.79 20.89 5.46
N LEU A 154 8.46 19.62 5.35
CA LEU A 154 8.79 18.78 4.20
C LEU A 154 7.82 19.03 3.04
N SER A 155 8.31 18.92 1.81
CA SER A 155 7.44 18.84 0.64
C SER A 155 6.55 17.58 0.69
N GLY A 156 5.46 17.57 -0.08
CA GLY A 156 4.58 16.40 -0.18
C GLY A 156 5.33 15.11 -0.50
N GLY A 157 6.20 15.14 -1.52
CA GLY A 157 7.01 13.98 -1.90
C GLY A 157 8.03 13.55 -0.86
N GLN A 158 8.72 14.50 -0.19
CA GLN A 158 9.63 14.18 0.91
C GLN A 158 8.89 13.52 2.07
N ARG A 159 7.69 14.01 2.39
CA ARG A 159 6.86 13.44 3.45
C ARG A 159 6.36 12.05 3.06
N GLN A 160 5.94 11.86 1.80
CA GLN A 160 5.48 10.56 1.31
C GLN A 160 6.60 9.52 1.35
N ALA A 161 7.80 9.87 0.88
CA ALA A 161 8.97 9.00 0.95
C ALA A 161 9.37 8.67 2.40
N LEU A 162 9.28 9.65 3.31
CA LEU A 162 9.48 9.43 4.74
C LEU A 162 8.44 8.43 5.30
N THR A 163 7.16 8.60 4.94
CA THR A 163 6.09 7.69 5.38
C THR A 163 6.32 6.27 4.89
N LEU A 164 6.76 6.10 3.64
CA LEU A 164 7.16 4.80 3.09
C LEU A 164 8.28 4.16 3.92
N LEU A 165 9.36 4.90 4.19
CA LEU A 165 10.45 4.39 5.01
C LEU A 165 9.98 4.02 6.43
N MET A 166 9.15 4.86 7.05
CA MET A 166 8.58 4.60 8.37
C MET A 166 7.72 3.32 8.38
N ALA A 167 6.93 3.08 7.32
CA ALA A 167 6.10 1.88 7.20
C ALA A 167 6.93 0.59 7.16
N THR A 168 8.18 0.66 6.67
CA THR A 168 9.07 -0.50 6.49
C THR A 168 10.11 -0.68 7.59
N LEU A 169 10.26 0.27 8.54
CA LEU A 169 11.28 0.22 9.59
C LEU A 169 11.27 -1.06 10.44
N GLN A 170 10.13 -1.70 10.59
CA GLN A 170 9.97 -2.94 11.36
C GLN A 170 9.86 -4.20 10.49
N MET A 171 10.19 -4.10 9.19
CA MET A 171 10.11 -5.23 8.27
C MET A 171 8.74 -5.92 8.32
N PRO A 172 7.68 -5.27 7.83
CA PRO A 172 6.34 -5.85 7.85
C PRO A 172 6.27 -7.10 6.95
N LYS A 173 5.34 -8.01 7.23
CA LYS A 173 5.06 -9.17 6.34
C LYS A 173 4.44 -8.73 5.02
N ILE A 174 3.65 -7.65 5.03
CA ILE A 174 3.06 -7.04 3.83
C ILE A 174 3.10 -5.52 3.91
N LEU A 175 3.41 -4.89 2.79
CA LEU A 175 3.35 -3.44 2.60
C LEU A 175 2.13 -3.10 1.76
N LEU A 176 1.28 -2.21 2.27
CA LEU A 176 0.08 -1.72 1.60
C LEU A 176 0.28 -0.26 1.19
N LEU A 177 0.21 0.01 -0.11
CA LEU A 177 0.38 1.33 -0.70
C LEU A 177 -0.95 1.75 -1.35
N ASP A 178 -1.59 2.78 -0.79
CA ASP A 178 -2.91 3.24 -1.21
C ASP A 178 -2.77 4.54 -2.01
N GLU A 179 -2.69 4.45 -3.34
CA GLU A 179 -2.55 5.59 -4.27
C GLU A 179 -1.52 6.63 -3.80
N HIS A 180 -0.42 6.18 -3.26
CA HIS A 180 0.55 6.98 -2.49
C HIS A 180 1.30 8.05 -3.30
N THR A 181 1.08 8.14 -4.61
CA THR A 181 1.65 9.16 -5.51
C THR A 181 0.60 10.08 -6.12
N ALA A 182 -0.70 9.80 -5.92
CA ALA A 182 -1.78 10.50 -6.60
C ALA A 182 -1.88 12.01 -6.28
N ALA A 183 -1.46 12.40 -5.07
CA ALA A 183 -1.49 13.80 -4.62
C ALA A 183 -0.21 14.59 -4.96
N LEU A 184 0.71 14.01 -5.75
CA LEU A 184 2.01 14.59 -6.08
C LEU A 184 2.06 15.04 -7.54
N ASP A 185 2.90 16.05 -7.82
CA ASP A 185 3.23 16.39 -9.20
C ASP A 185 4.00 15.24 -9.89
N PRO A 186 3.94 15.12 -11.24
CA PRO A 186 4.50 13.97 -11.94
C PRO A 186 5.96 13.70 -11.65
N LYS A 187 6.82 14.73 -11.61
CA LYS A 187 8.25 14.60 -11.34
C LYS A 187 8.55 14.11 -9.92
N THR A 188 7.73 14.55 -8.97
CA THR A 188 7.85 14.10 -7.58
C THR A 188 7.31 12.68 -7.41
N ALA A 189 6.21 12.33 -8.11
CA ALA A 189 5.65 10.99 -8.12
C ALA A 189 6.67 9.96 -8.63
N GLU A 190 7.38 10.23 -9.74
CA GLU A 190 8.45 9.38 -10.26
C GLU A 190 9.55 9.12 -9.21
N LYS A 191 9.98 10.16 -8.48
CA LYS A 191 10.99 10.01 -7.42
C LYS A 191 10.49 9.13 -6.27
N VAL A 192 9.23 9.28 -5.87
CA VAL A 192 8.63 8.47 -4.80
C VAL A 192 8.47 7.03 -5.26
N LEU A 193 8.06 6.78 -6.51
CA LEU A 193 8.00 5.43 -7.09
C LEU A 193 9.37 4.76 -7.16
N ALA A 194 10.40 5.49 -7.60
CA ALA A 194 11.77 4.98 -7.61
C ALA A 194 12.28 4.66 -6.19
N ALA A 195 11.95 5.49 -5.19
CA ALA A 195 12.25 5.20 -3.79
C ALA A 195 11.48 3.97 -3.28
N THR A 196 10.21 3.80 -3.72
CA THR A 196 9.39 2.62 -3.39
C THR A 196 10.05 1.34 -3.90
N GLU A 197 10.49 1.32 -5.16
CA GLU A 197 11.19 0.17 -5.72
C GLU A 197 12.49 -0.17 -4.98
N LYS A 198 13.30 0.85 -4.67
CA LYS A 198 14.53 0.66 -3.90
C LYS A 198 14.26 0.04 -2.53
N VAL A 199 13.23 0.51 -1.83
CA VAL A 199 12.86 0.02 -0.50
C VAL A 199 12.30 -1.40 -0.57
N VAL A 200 11.39 -1.65 -1.53
CA VAL A 200 10.74 -2.96 -1.71
C VAL A 200 11.75 -4.03 -2.13
N SER A 201 12.59 -3.74 -3.15
CA SER A 201 13.56 -4.70 -3.68
C SER A 201 14.68 -5.01 -2.70
N LYS A 202 15.16 -4.02 -1.93
CA LYS A 202 16.24 -4.22 -0.94
C LYS A 202 15.92 -5.31 0.07
N ASP A 203 14.68 -5.34 0.55
CA ASP A 203 14.25 -6.21 1.63
C ASP A 203 13.29 -7.32 1.13
N ASN A 204 13.12 -7.45 -0.20
CA ASN A 204 12.19 -8.38 -0.86
C ASN A 204 10.79 -8.36 -0.23
N LEU A 205 10.25 -7.15 -0.02
CA LEU A 205 8.99 -6.94 0.67
C LEU A 205 7.80 -7.35 -0.20
N THR A 206 6.92 -8.18 0.35
CA THR A 206 5.63 -8.45 -0.30
C THR A 206 4.77 -7.20 -0.25
N THR A 207 4.36 -6.70 -1.42
CA THR A 207 3.75 -5.38 -1.56
C THR A 207 2.46 -5.44 -2.37
N LEU A 208 1.43 -4.75 -1.91
CA LEU A 208 0.19 -4.50 -2.63
C LEU A 208 0.04 -2.99 -2.84
N MET A 209 0.13 -2.53 -4.08
CA MET A 209 0.08 -1.12 -4.46
C MET A 209 -1.18 -0.82 -5.29
N ILE A 210 -2.08 -0.01 -4.76
CA ILE A 210 -3.19 0.55 -5.52
C ILE A 210 -2.68 1.78 -6.30
N THR A 211 -3.00 1.84 -7.58
CA THR A 211 -2.79 3.00 -8.42
C THR A 211 -3.92 3.16 -9.43
N HIS A 212 -4.23 4.38 -9.82
CA HIS A 212 -5.13 4.68 -10.93
C HIS A 212 -4.36 4.93 -12.24
N ASN A 213 -3.04 5.01 -12.19
CA ASN A 213 -2.19 5.20 -13.36
C ASN A 213 -1.81 3.84 -13.96
N MET A 214 -2.30 3.55 -15.17
CA MET A 214 -2.01 2.29 -15.87
C MET A 214 -0.54 2.13 -16.24
N LYS A 215 0.17 3.21 -16.56
CA LYS A 215 1.60 3.16 -16.87
C LYS A 215 2.39 2.73 -15.65
N ASP A 216 2.09 3.30 -14.48
CA ASP A 216 2.72 2.92 -13.22
C ASP A 216 2.39 1.46 -12.85
N ALA A 217 1.14 1.04 -13.07
CA ALA A 217 0.72 -0.33 -12.79
C ALA A 217 1.47 -1.37 -13.64
N ILE A 218 1.74 -1.04 -14.90
CA ILE A 218 2.52 -1.90 -15.81
C ILE A 218 4.00 -1.87 -15.47
N ALA A 219 4.56 -0.67 -15.22
CA ALA A 219 6.00 -0.47 -15.02
C ALA A 219 6.51 -1.07 -13.70
N HIS A 220 5.68 -1.07 -12.65
CA HIS A 220 6.12 -1.45 -11.31
C HIS A 220 5.61 -2.84 -10.89
N GLY A 221 6.45 -3.57 -10.14
CA GLY A 221 6.13 -4.90 -9.61
C GLY A 221 6.11 -6.02 -10.66
N ASN A 222 5.89 -7.24 -10.18
CA ASN A 222 5.92 -8.47 -10.98
C ASN A 222 4.54 -9.05 -11.31
N ARG A 223 3.46 -8.45 -10.78
CA ARG A 223 2.07 -8.91 -10.95
C ARG A 223 1.13 -7.72 -11.00
N LEU A 224 0.10 -7.80 -11.83
CA LEU A 224 -0.96 -6.81 -11.95
C LEU A 224 -2.31 -7.50 -11.79
N ILE A 225 -3.14 -6.96 -10.92
CA ILE A 225 -4.54 -7.38 -10.80
C ILE A 225 -5.47 -6.21 -11.13
N MET A 226 -6.61 -6.54 -11.71
CA MET A 226 -7.67 -5.58 -11.97
C MET A 226 -8.91 -5.96 -11.21
N MET A 227 -9.51 -4.96 -10.55
CA MET A 227 -10.77 -5.12 -9.83
C MET A 227 -11.89 -4.38 -10.53
N ASN A 228 -13.08 -5.01 -10.56
CA ASN A 228 -14.32 -4.39 -10.97
C ASN A 228 -15.47 -4.92 -10.10
N GLU A 229 -16.39 -4.06 -9.67
CA GLU A 229 -17.59 -4.42 -8.91
C GLU A 229 -17.32 -5.37 -7.74
N GLY A 230 -16.25 -5.09 -7.00
CA GLY A 230 -15.87 -5.89 -5.82
C GLY A 230 -15.20 -7.23 -6.12
N LYS A 231 -14.89 -7.54 -7.38
CA LYS A 231 -14.24 -8.78 -7.81
C LYS A 231 -12.86 -8.55 -8.40
N VAL A 232 -11.99 -9.53 -8.32
CA VAL A 232 -10.77 -9.59 -9.13
C VAL A 232 -11.15 -10.20 -10.48
N ILE A 233 -11.06 -9.40 -11.55
CA ILE A 233 -11.44 -9.80 -12.90
C ILE A 233 -10.26 -10.13 -13.81
N LEU A 234 -9.05 -9.72 -13.42
CA LEU A 234 -7.82 -9.97 -14.17
C LEU A 234 -6.65 -10.15 -13.20
N ASP A 235 -5.77 -11.11 -13.50
CA ASP A 235 -4.56 -11.41 -12.73
C ASP A 235 -3.45 -11.80 -13.71
N ILE A 236 -2.49 -10.90 -13.94
CA ILE A 236 -1.40 -11.04 -14.91
C ILE A 236 -0.07 -11.04 -14.18
N ARG A 237 0.83 -11.97 -14.54
CA ARG A 237 2.11 -12.18 -13.86
C ARG A 237 3.29 -12.35 -14.83
N GLY A 238 4.49 -12.08 -14.31
CA GLY A 238 5.75 -12.44 -14.95
C GLY A 238 5.89 -11.89 -16.37
N GLU A 239 6.21 -12.77 -17.32
CA GLU A 239 6.47 -12.38 -18.72
C GLU A 239 5.25 -11.78 -19.44
N GLU A 240 4.03 -12.19 -19.09
CA GLU A 240 2.82 -11.60 -19.65
C GLU A 240 2.69 -10.15 -19.21
N LYS A 241 2.93 -9.86 -17.92
CA LYS A 241 2.94 -8.48 -17.41
C LYS A 241 4.03 -7.63 -18.07
N ALA A 242 5.23 -8.18 -18.22
CA ALA A 242 6.38 -7.46 -18.80
C ALA A 242 6.18 -7.02 -20.26
N LYS A 243 5.29 -7.70 -20.99
CA LYS A 243 4.96 -7.42 -22.39
C LYS A 243 3.70 -6.56 -22.54
N LEU A 244 3.01 -6.27 -21.43
CA LEU A 244 1.72 -5.59 -21.45
C LEU A 244 1.87 -4.13 -21.84
N THR A 245 1.00 -3.65 -22.74
CA THR A 245 0.85 -2.24 -23.09
C THR A 245 -0.39 -1.65 -22.43
N VAL A 246 -0.49 -0.33 -22.39
CA VAL A 246 -1.71 0.34 -21.90
C VAL A 246 -2.92 0.00 -22.79
N GLU A 247 -2.69 -0.14 -24.09
CA GLU A 247 -3.75 -0.51 -25.05
C GLU A 247 -4.27 -1.93 -24.80
N ASP A 248 -3.35 -2.90 -24.55
CA ASP A 248 -3.74 -4.27 -24.21
C ASP A 248 -4.55 -4.30 -22.91
N LEU A 249 -4.15 -3.50 -21.93
CA LEU A 249 -4.83 -3.42 -20.65
C LEU A 249 -6.23 -2.83 -20.78
N LEU A 250 -6.39 -1.76 -21.56
CA LEU A 250 -7.69 -1.16 -21.91
C LEU A 250 -8.58 -2.15 -22.66
N HIS A 251 -8.03 -2.89 -23.62
CA HIS A 251 -8.76 -3.91 -24.37
C HIS A 251 -9.24 -5.05 -23.49
N LYS A 252 -8.34 -5.57 -22.62
CA LYS A 252 -8.71 -6.63 -21.64
C LYS A 252 -9.80 -6.12 -20.70
N PHE A 253 -9.73 -4.86 -20.26
CA PHE A 253 -10.72 -4.25 -19.39
C PHE A 253 -12.10 -4.15 -20.08
N SER A 254 -12.16 -3.60 -21.28
CA SER A 254 -13.43 -3.46 -22.02
C SER A 254 -14.08 -4.81 -22.35
N SER A 255 -13.27 -5.86 -22.58
CA SER A 255 -13.78 -7.21 -22.88
C SER A 255 -14.43 -7.90 -21.68
N VAL A 256 -14.02 -7.55 -20.44
CA VAL A 256 -14.52 -8.17 -19.20
C VAL A 256 -15.63 -7.35 -18.54
N SER A 257 -15.58 -6.02 -18.64
CA SER A 257 -16.51 -5.11 -17.96
C SER A 257 -17.74 -4.69 -18.78
N GLY A 258 -17.81 -5.07 -20.08
CA GLY A 258 -18.89 -4.67 -20.98
C GLY A 258 -18.80 -3.21 -21.44
N GLU A 259 -19.72 -2.77 -22.34
CA GLU A 259 -19.66 -1.46 -23.03
C GLU A 259 -19.87 -0.21 -22.14
N GLU A 260 -20.24 -0.33 -20.87
CA GLU A 260 -20.52 0.83 -19.99
C GLU A 260 -19.30 1.69 -19.61
N PHE A 261 -18.09 1.24 -19.91
CA PHE A 261 -16.83 1.88 -19.46
C PHE A 261 -16.19 2.86 -20.44
N ALA A 262 -16.88 3.24 -21.52
CA ALA A 262 -16.34 4.24 -22.45
C ALA A 262 -16.15 5.63 -21.83
N SER A 263 -16.86 5.97 -20.73
CA SER A 263 -16.74 7.27 -20.05
C SER A 263 -15.60 7.34 -19.03
N ASP A 264 -15.18 6.20 -18.42
CA ASP A 264 -14.05 6.16 -17.48
C ASP A 264 -12.68 6.17 -18.20
N LYS A 265 -12.65 6.02 -19.52
CA LYS A 265 -11.45 6.08 -20.36
C LYS A 265 -10.68 7.40 -20.21
N VAL A 266 -11.37 8.47 -19.83
CA VAL A 266 -10.78 9.82 -19.61
C VAL A 266 -10.14 9.95 -18.21
N LEU A 267 -10.54 9.13 -17.25
CA LEU A 267 -10.02 9.19 -15.87
C LEU A 267 -8.80 8.27 -15.64
N LEU A 268 -8.50 7.41 -16.60
CA LEU A 268 -7.41 6.41 -16.50
C LEU A 268 -6.21 6.75 -17.41
N SER A 269 -6.24 7.88 -18.11
CA SER A 269 -5.13 8.42 -18.92
C SER A 269 -4.37 9.52 -18.11
#